data_6f70675b07c32bb145275ab177309877
#
_entry.id   6f70675b07c32bb145275ab177309877
#
_cell.length_a   1.000
_cell.length_b   1.000
_cell.length_c   1.000
_cell.angle_alpha   90.00
_cell.angle_beta   90.00
_cell.angle_gamma   90.00
#
_symmetry.space_group_name_H-M   'P 1'
#
loop_
_entity.id
_entity.type
_entity.pdbx_description
1 polymer ?
#
loop_
_entity_poly.entity_id
_entity_poly.type
_entity_poly.pdbx_seq_one_letter_code
_entity_poly.pdbx_strand_id
1 'polypeptide(L)'
;MSFLEEYKQKLVSADEAVKIVKSGDWVDYGWCTGTPDALDKALARRTDELKDVNVRGGILLKPLAIFEREDAGEHFTWNSWHMGGYERKLIKRGCSFYSPIRYSELPRYYRDSTTPDDVAMFQVAPMDSHGYFNFGPNASHLGAVCETSKKIIVEVNENMPRCHGGSEANVHISQVSYIVEGDNPAIGELGAGGPAADVDKKVAELIVDQIPNGACLQLGIGGMPNAVGSLIAESDLKDLGVHTEMYVDAFVDIAKAGKITGAKKNIDRYRQAYGFGAGTKKMYDYLDENPELMSAPVSYTNDIKNIAALDNFISINNCVDLDLFGQISSESSGTKHISGAGGQLDFVLGAYMSNGGKSFICCSSTFTDKQGVVHSRIRPTLVEGSVVTDTRANTHYIVTEYGMVNVKGLSTWQKAEAIISVAHPDFRDELIKEAEKMHIWRRSNK
;
A
#
# COMPACT_ATOMS: atom_id res chain seq x y z
N MET A 1 8.40 -15.12 -36.82
CA MET A 1 8.13 -16.07 -35.75
C MET A 1 6.81 -15.67 -35.12
N SER A 2 5.89 -16.61 -34.92
CA SER A 2 4.64 -16.30 -34.18
C SER A 2 4.94 -16.13 -32.69
N PHE A 3 4.09 -15.42 -31.94
CA PHE A 3 4.26 -15.29 -30.49
C PHE A 3 4.25 -16.64 -29.78
N LEU A 4 3.50 -17.61 -30.29
CA LEU A 4 3.49 -18.98 -29.75
C LEU A 4 4.80 -19.72 -29.98
N GLU A 5 5.46 -19.52 -31.12
CA GLU A 5 6.79 -20.09 -31.39
C GLU A 5 7.85 -19.46 -30.49
N GLU A 6 7.80 -18.13 -30.32
CA GLU A 6 8.68 -17.42 -29.39
C GLU A 6 8.47 -17.85 -27.95
N TYR A 7 7.20 -18.03 -27.51
CA TYR A 7 6.85 -18.55 -26.20
C TYR A 7 7.51 -19.90 -25.95
N LYS A 8 7.36 -20.84 -26.86
CA LYS A 8 7.96 -22.19 -26.76
C LYS A 8 9.49 -22.17 -26.70
N GLN A 9 10.13 -21.21 -27.37
CA GLN A 9 11.60 -21.06 -27.33
C GLN A 9 12.09 -20.51 -26.00
N LYS A 10 11.30 -19.66 -25.34
CA LYS A 10 11.63 -19.01 -24.05
C LYS A 10 11.15 -19.81 -22.84
N LEU A 11 10.31 -20.81 -23.07
CA LEU A 11 9.77 -21.67 -22.00
C LEU A 11 10.85 -22.60 -21.48
N VAL A 12 11.16 -22.49 -20.20
CA VAL A 12 12.14 -23.31 -19.49
C VAL A 12 11.60 -23.70 -18.10
N SER A 13 12.26 -24.64 -17.44
CA SER A 13 11.98 -24.92 -16.03
C SER A 13 12.41 -23.78 -15.13
N ALA A 14 11.82 -23.66 -13.93
CA ALA A 14 12.24 -22.67 -12.95
C ALA A 14 13.72 -22.83 -12.57
N ASP A 15 14.21 -24.06 -12.41
CA ASP A 15 15.61 -24.35 -12.11
C ASP A 15 16.55 -23.87 -13.22
N GLU A 16 16.15 -23.98 -14.48
CA GLU A 16 16.95 -23.47 -15.59
C GLU A 16 16.94 -21.94 -15.63
N ALA A 17 15.76 -21.33 -15.45
CA ALA A 17 15.59 -19.89 -15.49
C ALA A 17 16.46 -19.17 -14.44
N VAL A 18 16.49 -19.66 -13.20
CA VAL A 18 17.22 -19.01 -12.10
C VAL A 18 18.75 -19.17 -12.18
N LYS A 19 19.29 -19.97 -13.12
CA LYS A 19 20.74 -20.11 -13.32
C LYS A 19 21.41 -18.79 -13.72
N ILE A 20 20.67 -17.84 -14.28
CA ILE A 20 21.20 -16.53 -14.65
C ILE A 20 21.54 -15.65 -13.45
N VAL A 21 20.95 -15.93 -12.28
CA VAL A 21 21.23 -15.19 -11.04
C VAL A 21 22.61 -15.57 -10.52
N LYS A 22 23.40 -14.56 -10.17
CA LYS A 22 24.77 -14.68 -9.67
C LYS A 22 24.91 -14.05 -8.30
N SER A 23 25.94 -14.40 -7.57
CA SER A 23 26.31 -13.72 -6.33
C SER A 23 26.52 -12.23 -6.57
N GLY A 24 25.99 -11.41 -5.68
CA GLY A 24 26.04 -9.94 -5.77
C GLY A 24 24.95 -9.30 -6.64
N ASP A 25 24.12 -10.09 -7.33
CA ASP A 25 23.05 -9.56 -8.17
C ASP A 25 21.95 -8.88 -7.35
N TRP A 26 21.29 -7.90 -7.99
CA TRP A 26 20.02 -7.35 -7.58
C TRP A 26 18.90 -8.04 -8.34
N VAL A 27 17.94 -8.58 -7.58
CA VAL A 27 16.83 -9.37 -8.12
C VAL A 27 15.52 -8.72 -7.67
N ASP A 28 14.64 -8.38 -8.61
CA ASP A 28 13.32 -7.83 -8.29
C ASP A 28 12.26 -8.93 -8.33
N TYR A 29 11.48 -9.05 -7.26
CA TYR A 29 10.38 -10.03 -7.12
C TYR A 29 9.00 -9.41 -7.42
N GLY A 30 8.98 -8.28 -8.12
CA GLY A 30 7.74 -7.58 -8.40
C GLY A 30 7.09 -7.03 -7.13
N TRP A 31 5.77 -7.08 -7.11
CA TRP A 31 5.01 -6.45 -6.05
C TRP A 31 3.87 -7.35 -5.55
N CYS A 32 3.71 -7.44 -4.22
CA CYS A 32 2.54 -7.99 -3.55
C CYS A 32 2.08 -9.34 -4.13
N THR A 33 0.94 -9.40 -4.82
CA THR A 33 0.38 -10.61 -5.44
C THR A 33 1.20 -11.15 -6.61
N GLY A 34 2.09 -10.32 -7.17
CA GLY A 34 3.02 -10.71 -8.25
C GLY A 34 4.29 -11.42 -7.79
N THR A 35 4.52 -11.59 -6.47
CA THR A 35 5.70 -12.29 -5.93
C THR A 35 5.78 -13.72 -6.48
N PRO A 36 6.93 -14.15 -7.05
CA PRO A 36 7.06 -15.46 -7.68
C PRO A 36 6.96 -16.61 -6.66
N ASP A 37 6.58 -17.78 -7.13
CA ASP A 37 6.47 -18.99 -6.30
C ASP A 37 7.45 -20.08 -6.74
N ALA A 38 7.33 -20.55 -7.97
CA ALA A 38 8.20 -21.57 -8.52
C ALA A 38 9.65 -21.08 -8.67
N LEU A 39 9.82 -19.81 -9.10
CA LEU A 39 11.13 -19.18 -9.22
C LEU A 39 11.79 -18.94 -7.86
N ASP A 40 11.03 -18.54 -6.84
CA ASP A 40 11.52 -18.38 -5.46
C ASP A 40 12.02 -19.71 -4.89
N LYS A 41 11.24 -20.79 -5.05
CA LYS A 41 11.62 -22.15 -4.65
C LYS A 41 12.85 -22.66 -5.41
N ALA A 42 12.97 -22.34 -6.70
CA ALA A 42 14.12 -22.70 -7.51
C ALA A 42 15.38 -21.94 -7.08
N LEU A 43 15.26 -20.63 -6.80
CA LEU A 43 16.37 -19.82 -6.31
C LEU A 43 16.85 -20.31 -4.92
N ALA A 44 15.92 -20.70 -4.05
CA ALA A 44 16.22 -21.26 -2.72
C ALA A 44 17.07 -22.53 -2.80
N ARG A 45 16.89 -23.37 -3.83
CA ARG A 45 17.73 -24.57 -4.04
C ARG A 45 19.19 -24.23 -4.37
N ARG A 46 19.47 -22.99 -4.78
CA ARG A 46 20.82 -22.53 -5.11
C ARG A 46 21.49 -21.77 -3.95
N THR A 47 20.91 -21.80 -2.74
CA THR A 47 21.46 -21.07 -1.58
C THR A 47 22.94 -21.34 -1.36
N ASP A 48 23.39 -22.58 -1.42
CA ASP A 48 24.80 -22.94 -1.18
C ASP A 48 25.78 -22.42 -2.29
N GLU A 49 25.25 -22.05 -3.46
CA GLU A 49 26.04 -21.53 -4.59
C GLU A 49 26.12 -20.00 -4.58
N LEU A 50 25.17 -19.33 -3.92
CA LEU A 50 24.96 -17.88 -4.04
C LEU A 50 25.33 -17.16 -2.74
N LYS A 51 25.89 -15.95 -2.87
CA LYS A 51 26.17 -15.02 -1.77
C LYS A 51 25.84 -13.60 -2.17
N ASP A 52 25.44 -12.81 -1.17
CA ASP A 52 25.17 -11.36 -1.33
C ASP A 52 24.14 -11.03 -2.41
N VAL A 53 23.13 -11.89 -2.62
CA VAL A 53 22.04 -11.61 -3.54
C VAL A 53 21.04 -10.66 -2.86
N ASN A 54 20.83 -9.50 -3.47
CA ASN A 54 19.92 -8.48 -2.97
C ASN A 54 18.57 -8.63 -3.67
N VAL A 55 17.53 -8.96 -2.91
CA VAL A 55 16.17 -9.14 -3.44
C VAL A 55 15.31 -7.93 -3.07
N ARG A 56 14.61 -7.37 -4.05
CA ARG A 56 13.66 -6.26 -3.88
C ARG A 56 12.22 -6.73 -4.01
N GLY A 57 11.32 -6.01 -3.36
CA GLY A 57 9.88 -6.23 -3.44
C GLY A 57 9.16 -5.54 -2.29
N GLY A 58 7.97 -5.99 -1.95
CA GLY A 58 7.24 -5.47 -0.78
C GLY A 58 5.85 -6.09 -0.62
N ILE A 59 5.33 -5.97 0.58
CA ILE A 59 4.02 -6.52 0.98
C ILE A 59 3.94 -8.03 0.68
N LEU A 60 4.83 -8.79 1.32
CA LEU A 60 4.82 -10.24 1.19
C LEU A 60 3.52 -10.83 1.80
N LEU A 61 2.74 -11.51 0.97
CA LEU A 61 1.51 -12.19 1.39
C LEU A 61 1.77 -13.62 1.87
N LYS A 62 2.97 -14.17 1.58
CA LYS A 62 3.43 -15.50 2.00
C LYS A 62 4.92 -15.48 2.35
N PRO A 63 5.41 -16.47 3.12
CA PRO A 63 6.85 -16.67 3.31
C PRO A 63 7.55 -16.93 1.97
N LEU A 64 8.80 -16.48 1.86
CA LEU A 64 9.68 -16.78 0.73
C LEU A 64 10.56 -17.99 1.06
N ALA A 65 10.71 -18.91 0.10
CA ALA A 65 11.54 -20.11 0.24
C ALA A 65 13.03 -19.77 0.42
N ILE A 66 13.53 -18.69 -0.21
CA ILE A 66 14.91 -18.23 -0.02
C ILE A 66 15.24 -17.85 1.44
N PHE A 67 14.23 -17.63 2.30
CA PHE A 67 14.43 -17.31 3.72
C PHE A 67 13.99 -18.43 4.68
N GLU A 68 13.74 -19.65 4.22
CA GLU A 68 13.36 -20.77 5.09
C GLU A 68 14.54 -21.23 5.96
N ARG A 69 15.75 -21.25 5.43
CA ARG A 69 16.95 -21.63 6.15
C ARG A 69 17.35 -20.60 7.21
N GLU A 70 17.95 -21.05 8.30
CA GLU A 70 18.43 -20.16 9.37
C GLU A 70 19.56 -19.23 8.89
N ASP A 71 20.45 -19.75 8.06
CA ASP A 71 21.60 -19.04 7.47
C ASP A 71 21.26 -18.19 6.23
N ALA A 72 19.97 -18.11 5.84
CA ALA A 72 19.54 -17.41 4.64
C ALA A 72 20.08 -15.97 4.51
N GLY A 73 20.26 -15.27 5.64
CA GLY A 73 20.80 -13.90 5.67
C GLY A 73 22.29 -13.79 5.27
N GLU A 74 23.02 -14.92 5.16
CA GLU A 74 24.38 -14.96 4.63
C GLU A 74 24.40 -15.03 3.09
N HIS A 75 23.26 -15.30 2.47
CA HIS A 75 23.09 -15.53 1.04
C HIS A 75 22.20 -14.50 0.38
N PHE A 76 21.09 -14.13 1.05
CA PHE A 76 20.05 -13.26 0.53
C PHE A 76 19.73 -12.12 1.49
N THR A 77 19.51 -10.93 0.95
CA THR A 77 19.02 -9.76 1.68
C THR A 77 17.72 -9.27 1.05
N TRP A 78 16.66 -9.17 1.85
CA TRP A 78 15.37 -8.60 1.42
C TRP A 78 15.36 -7.09 1.62
N ASN A 79 15.26 -6.34 0.54
CA ASN A 79 15.14 -4.88 0.52
C ASN A 79 13.69 -4.52 0.20
N SER A 80 12.91 -4.20 1.24
CA SER A 80 11.47 -4.00 1.11
C SER A 80 11.10 -2.54 0.91
N TRP A 81 10.26 -2.29 -0.06
CA TRP A 81 9.62 -0.98 -0.25
C TRP A 81 8.45 -0.73 0.71
N HIS A 82 7.89 -1.77 1.30
CA HIS A 82 6.83 -1.68 2.31
C HIS A 82 6.76 -2.96 3.14
N MET A 83 6.83 -2.81 4.45
CA MET A 83 6.93 -3.95 5.38
C MET A 83 5.56 -4.52 5.75
N GLY A 84 5.34 -5.78 5.40
CA GLY A 84 4.20 -6.57 5.87
C GLY A 84 4.54 -7.43 7.10
N GLY A 85 3.66 -8.38 7.39
CA GLY A 85 3.79 -9.30 8.52
C GLY A 85 5.01 -10.22 8.45
N TYR A 86 5.34 -10.68 7.25
CA TYR A 86 6.49 -11.57 7.02
C TYR A 86 7.80 -10.81 7.06
N GLU A 87 7.88 -9.64 6.43
CA GLU A 87 9.08 -8.81 6.44
C GLU A 87 9.49 -8.43 7.87
N ARG A 88 8.53 -8.12 8.74
CA ARG A 88 8.81 -7.85 10.17
C ARG A 88 9.41 -9.03 10.91
N LYS A 89 9.12 -10.27 10.50
CA LYS A 89 9.78 -11.46 11.05
C LYS A 89 11.23 -11.58 10.54
N LEU A 90 11.44 -11.24 9.25
CA LEU A 90 12.78 -11.25 8.64
C LEU A 90 13.70 -10.16 9.21
N ILE A 91 13.16 -8.96 9.57
CA ILE A 91 13.94 -7.92 10.28
C ILE A 91 14.58 -8.48 11.54
N LYS A 92 13.83 -9.25 12.34
CA LYS A 92 14.36 -9.85 13.60
C LYS A 92 15.46 -10.86 13.36
N ARG A 93 15.53 -11.43 12.16
CA ARG A 93 16.59 -12.37 11.73
C ARG A 93 17.76 -11.67 11.03
N GLY A 94 17.71 -10.33 10.87
CA GLY A 94 18.73 -9.58 10.15
C GLY A 94 18.71 -9.80 8.62
N CYS A 95 17.64 -10.35 8.07
CA CYS A 95 17.56 -10.69 6.65
C CYS A 95 16.76 -9.65 5.84
N SER A 96 16.08 -8.69 6.48
CA SER A 96 15.23 -7.73 5.80
C SER A 96 15.48 -6.31 6.27
N PHE A 97 15.51 -5.39 5.30
CA PHE A 97 15.71 -3.95 5.51
C PHE A 97 14.67 -3.16 4.74
N TYR A 98 14.20 -2.08 5.33
CA TYR A 98 13.25 -1.18 4.70
C TYR A 98 13.98 -0.13 3.87
N SER A 99 13.49 0.10 2.66
CA SER A 99 13.97 1.14 1.76
C SER A 99 12.94 2.28 1.71
N PRO A 100 13.14 3.37 2.49
CA PRO A 100 12.16 4.44 2.59
C PRO A 100 12.08 5.26 1.29
N ILE A 101 10.87 5.31 0.72
CA ILE A 101 10.55 6.13 -0.44
C ILE A 101 9.05 6.44 -0.43
N ARG A 102 8.64 7.61 -0.94
CA ARG A 102 7.25 7.85 -1.29
C ARG A 102 6.87 6.98 -2.49
N TYR A 103 5.74 6.32 -2.41
CA TYR A 103 5.40 5.32 -3.41
C TYR A 103 5.22 5.89 -4.82
N SER A 104 4.73 7.12 -4.95
CA SER A 104 4.66 7.85 -6.23
C SER A 104 6.00 7.98 -6.95
N GLU A 105 7.11 7.98 -6.22
CA GLU A 105 8.46 8.19 -6.74
C GLU A 105 9.15 6.89 -7.19
N LEU A 106 8.58 5.74 -6.83
CA LEU A 106 9.22 4.44 -7.05
C LEU A 106 9.47 4.14 -8.54
N PRO A 107 8.55 4.37 -9.50
CA PRO A 107 8.86 4.18 -10.92
C PRO A 107 10.03 5.04 -11.40
N ARG A 108 10.14 6.28 -10.93
CA ARG A 108 11.27 7.16 -11.25
C ARG A 108 12.57 6.63 -10.65
N TYR A 109 12.53 6.13 -9.40
CA TYR A 109 13.69 5.53 -8.75
C TYR A 109 14.31 4.43 -9.63
N TYR A 110 13.48 3.51 -10.16
CA TYR A 110 13.98 2.45 -11.06
C TYR A 110 14.60 3.03 -12.33
N ARG A 111 13.97 4.02 -12.96
CA ARG A 111 14.45 4.64 -14.20
C ARG A 111 15.75 5.44 -14.02
N ASP A 112 15.93 6.07 -12.85
CA ASP A 112 17.10 6.91 -12.54
C ASP A 112 18.14 6.17 -11.67
N SER A 113 17.89 4.92 -11.28
CA SER A 113 18.74 4.17 -10.34
C SER A 113 20.14 3.92 -10.87
N THR A 114 21.12 4.12 -10.01
CA THR A 114 22.51 3.69 -10.25
C THR A 114 22.75 2.21 -9.99
N THR A 115 21.76 1.51 -9.42
CA THR A 115 21.77 0.06 -9.15
C THR A 115 20.58 -0.59 -9.84
N PRO A 116 20.58 -0.74 -11.18
CA PRO A 116 19.51 -1.42 -11.91
C PRO A 116 19.48 -2.89 -11.51
N ASP A 117 18.29 -3.51 -11.58
CA ASP A 117 18.14 -4.92 -11.30
C ASP A 117 18.81 -5.76 -12.39
N ASP A 118 19.59 -6.75 -11.97
CA ASP A 118 20.21 -7.71 -12.87
C ASP A 118 19.15 -8.67 -13.43
N VAL A 119 18.19 -9.06 -12.59
CA VAL A 119 17.10 -9.95 -12.95
C VAL A 119 15.80 -9.47 -12.29
N ALA A 120 14.74 -9.30 -13.08
CA ALA A 120 13.38 -9.20 -12.56
C ALA A 120 12.66 -10.54 -12.76
N MET A 121 11.99 -11.04 -11.73
CA MET A 121 11.19 -12.26 -11.82
C MET A 121 9.91 -12.16 -10.99
N PHE A 122 8.77 -12.28 -11.64
CA PHE A 122 7.46 -12.08 -11.02
C PHE A 122 6.36 -12.86 -11.74
N GLN A 123 5.23 -13.04 -11.03
CA GLN A 123 4.06 -13.70 -11.61
C GLN A 123 3.28 -12.78 -12.55
N VAL A 124 2.72 -13.38 -13.58
CA VAL A 124 1.89 -12.73 -14.60
C VAL A 124 0.71 -13.62 -15.00
N ALA A 125 -0.36 -13.01 -15.54
CA ALA A 125 -1.42 -13.74 -16.21
C ALA A 125 -0.90 -14.41 -17.50
N PRO A 126 -1.57 -15.47 -18.02
CA PRO A 126 -1.20 -16.10 -19.29
C PRO A 126 -1.05 -15.12 -20.44
N MET A 127 -0.16 -15.41 -21.38
CA MET A 127 0.08 -14.58 -22.57
C MET A 127 -1.19 -14.49 -23.43
N ASP A 128 -1.50 -13.29 -23.89
CA ASP A 128 -2.60 -13.07 -24.82
C ASP A 128 -2.21 -13.38 -26.28
N SER A 129 -3.18 -13.27 -27.19
CA SER A 129 -2.97 -13.51 -28.62
C SER A 129 -2.03 -12.50 -29.30
N HIS A 130 -1.71 -11.39 -28.63
CA HIS A 130 -0.85 -10.32 -29.10
C HIS A 130 0.56 -10.36 -28.46
N GLY A 131 0.87 -11.39 -27.67
CA GLY A 131 2.18 -11.58 -27.06
C GLY A 131 2.39 -10.81 -25.75
N TYR A 132 1.34 -10.35 -25.09
CA TYR A 132 1.45 -9.61 -23.82
C TYR A 132 1.10 -10.48 -22.63
N PHE A 133 1.90 -10.34 -21.57
CA PHE A 133 1.65 -10.85 -20.24
C PHE A 133 1.15 -9.70 -19.36
N ASN A 134 0.00 -9.89 -18.73
CA ASN A 134 -0.60 -8.88 -17.85
C ASN A 134 -0.08 -9.05 -16.42
N PHE A 135 0.25 -7.94 -15.75
CA PHE A 135 0.76 -7.95 -14.37
C PHE A 135 -0.33 -8.28 -13.32
N GLY A 136 -1.55 -8.56 -13.76
CA GLY A 136 -2.68 -8.73 -12.84
C GLY A 136 -2.96 -7.44 -12.07
N PRO A 137 -3.27 -7.52 -10.78
CA PRO A 137 -3.59 -6.33 -9.98
C PRO A 137 -2.36 -5.49 -9.59
N ASN A 138 -1.23 -5.58 -10.28
CA ASN A 138 0.06 -5.00 -9.86
C ASN A 138 0.73 -4.14 -10.93
N ALA A 139 0.05 -3.20 -11.59
CA ALA A 139 0.74 -2.24 -12.45
C ALA A 139 1.81 -1.49 -11.65
N SER A 140 1.45 -0.93 -10.50
CA SER A 140 2.37 -0.41 -9.49
C SER A 140 3.59 0.31 -10.10
N HIS A 141 4.75 -0.32 -10.08
CA HIS A 141 6.00 0.17 -10.67
C HIS A 141 6.60 -0.84 -11.67
N LEU A 142 5.88 -1.94 -11.98
CA LEU A 142 6.43 -3.02 -12.79
C LEU A 142 6.78 -2.63 -14.21
N GLY A 143 6.09 -1.63 -14.79
CA GLY A 143 6.49 -1.05 -16.07
C GLY A 143 7.92 -0.53 -16.02
N ALA A 144 8.29 0.22 -15.00
CA ALA A 144 9.64 0.75 -14.81
C ALA A 144 10.66 -0.36 -14.52
N VAL A 145 10.28 -1.39 -13.74
CA VAL A 145 11.12 -2.58 -13.53
C VAL A 145 11.44 -3.26 -14.86
N CYS A 146 10.44 -3.46 -15.72
CA CYS A 146 10.63 -4.07 -17.03
C CYS A 146 11.50 -3.22 -17.99
N GLU A 147 11.43 -1.88 -17.89
CA GLU A 147 12.23 -0.98 -18.71
C GLU A 147 13.71 -1.01 -18.33
N THR A 148 14.04 -1.24 -17.06
CA THR A 148 15.37 -1.02 -16.51
C THR A 148 16.14 -2.29 -16.18
N SER A 149 15.44 -3.40 -15.94
CA SER A 149 16.07 -4.68 -15.60
C SER A 149 16.85 -5.28 -16.79
N LYS A 150 18.02 -5.83 -16.53
CA LYS A 150 18.85 -6.45 -17.57
C LYS A 150 18.24 -7.73 -18.14
N LYS A 151 17.52 -8.48 -17.32
CA LYS A 151 16.83 -9.73 -17.67
C LYS A 151 15.47 -9.79 -17.00
N ILE A 152 14.47 -10.27 -17.72
CA ILE A 152 13.10 -10.45 -17.19
C ILE A 152 12.73 -11.91 -17.31
N ILE A 153 12.30 -12.51 -16.23
CA ILE A 153 11.70 -13.86 -16.16
C ILE A 153 10.26 -13.70 -15.69
N VAL A 154 9.32 -14.21 -16.46
CA VAL A 154 7.93 -14.24 -16.05
C VAL A 154 7.53 -15.64 -15.60
N GLU A 155 6.83 -15.73 -14.46
CA GLU A 155 6.18 -16.94 -13.97
C GLU A 155 4.68 -16.84 -14.30
N VAL A 156 4.23 -17.65 -15.24
CA VAL A 156 2.83 -17.67 -15.66
C VAL A 156 1.98 -18.36 -14.60
N ASN A 157 0.90 -17.68 -14.18
CA ASN A 157 -0.07 -18.23 -13.25
C ASN A 157 -1.48 -18.05 -13.82
N GLU A 158 -2.18 -19.15 -14.11
CA GLU A 158 -3.54 -19.16 -14.65
C GLU A 158 -4.59 -18.55 -13.68
N ASN A 159 -4.27 -18.50 -12.38
CA ASN A 159 -5.11 -17.85 -11.37
C ASN A 159 -4.91 -16.34 -11.27
N MET A 160 -3.91 -15.77 -11.99
CA MET A 160 -3.69 -14.33 -12.00
C MET A 160 -4.77 -13.64 -12.82
N PRO A 161 -5.60 -12.76 -12.22
CA PRO A 161 -6.63 -12.04 -12.96
C PRO A 161 -6.00 -11.14 -14.03
N ARG A 162 -6.65 -11.01 -15.16
CA ARG A 162 -6.27 -10.06 -16.21
C ARG A 162 -6.91 -8.71 -15.91
N CYS A 163 -6.11 -7.74 -15.51
CA CYS A 163 -6.59 -6.43 -15.13
C CYS A 163 -6.41 -5.41 -16.26
N HIS A 164 -7.51 -4.71 -16.59
CA HIS A 164 -7.46 -3.64 -17.59
C HIS A 164 -6.60 -2.48 -17.10
N GLY A 165 -5.78 -1.91 -17.99
CA GLY A 165 -4.89 -0.80 -17.68
C GLY A 165 -4.26 -0.20 -18.94
N GLY A 166 -3.32 0.72 -18.75
CA GLY A 166 -2.55 1.34 -19.82
C GLY A 166 -1.31 0.52 -20.24
N SER A 167 -0.36 1.19 -20.88
CA SER A 167 0.89 0.58 -21.39
C SER A 167 1.74 -0.06 -20.30
N GLU A 168 1.65 0.40 -19.06
CA GLU A 168 2.44 -0.10 -17.93
C GLU A 168 1.71 -1.21 -17.12
N ALA A 169 0.63 -1.80 -17.68
CA ALA A 169 -0.06 -2.93 -17.06
C ALA A 169 0.38 -4.30 -17.63
N ASN A 170 1.28 -4.30 -18.62
CA ASN A 170 1.69 -5.50 -19.34
C ASN A 170 3.16 -5.46 -19.74
N VAL A 171 3.74 -6.65 -19.98
CA VAL A 171 5.05 -6.80 -20.63
C VAL A 171 4.90 -7.63 -21.90
N HIS A 172 5.53 -7.19 -23.00
CA HIS A 172 5.51 -7.93 -24.26
C HIS A 172 6.57 -9.03 -24.26
N ILE A 173 6.27 -10.18 -24.87
CA ILE A 173 7.15 -11.36 -24.92
C ILE A 173 8.56 -11.04 -25.45
N SER A 174 8.72 -10.07 -26.35
CA SER A 174 10.01 -9.65 -26.86
C SER A 174 10.97 -9.08 -25.79
N GLN A 175 10.42 -8.60 -24.66
CA GLN A 175 11.20 -8.07 -23.54
C GLN A 175 11.58 -9.17 -22.54
N VAL A 176 10.88 -10.31 -22.57
CA VAL A 176 11.05 -11.42 -21.63
C VAL A 176 12.22 -12.31 -22.05
N SER A 177 13.10 -12.64 -21.13
CA SER A 177 14.24 -13.54 -21.34
C SER A 177 13.85 -15.01 -21.24
N TYR A 178 13.09 -15.36 -20.19
CA TYR A 178 12.59 -16.70 -19.93
C TYR A 178 11.15 -16.68 -19.47
N ILE A 179 10.41 -17.72 -19.78
CA ILE A 179 9.04 -17.97 -19.34
C ILE A 179 9.05 -19.27 -18.53
N VAL A 180 8.40 -19.23 -17.37
CA VAL A 180 8.24 -20.40 -16.51
C VAL A 180 6.74 -20.60 -16.30
N GLU A 181 6.26 -21.83 -16.53
CA GLU A 181 4.93 -22.26 -16.12
C GLU A 181 5.07 -22.91 -14.74
N GLY A 182 4.43 -22.34 -13.74
CA GLY A 182 4.45 -22.82 -12.36
C GLY A 182 3.27 -23.76 -12.06
N ASP A 183 3.08 -24.08 -10.77
CA ASP A 183 2.00 -24.94 -10.29
C ASP A 183 0.64 -24.21 -10.19
N ASN A 184 0.54 -23.02 -10.73
CA ASN A 184 -0.64 -22.16 -10.67
C ASN A 184 -1.20 -22.00 -9.23
N PRO A 185 -0.39 -21.52 -8.28
CA PRO A 185 -0.87 -21.34 -6.91
C PRO A 185 -2.00 -20.31 -6.87
N ALA A 186 -2.90 -20.47 -5.89
CA ALA A 186 -3.89 -19.42 -5.62
C ALA A 186 -3.18 -18.10 -5.32
N ILE A 187 -3.75 -17.00 -5.80
CA ILE A 187 -3.23 -15.66 -5.51
C ILE A 187 -3.28 -15.42 -4.00
N GLY A 188 -2.18 -14.92 -3.46
CA GLY A 188 -2.09 -14.63 -2.03
C GLY A 188 -3.17 -13.64 -1.60
N GLU A 189 -3.86 -13.94 -0.51
CA GLU A 189 -4.91 -13.07 0.02
C GLU A 189 -4.37 -12.19 1.15
N LEU A 190 -4.70 -10.92 1.09
CA LEU A 190 -4.65 -10.06 2.25
C LEU A 190 -5.99 -10.22 2.95
N GLY A 191 -6.03 -10.99 4.03
CA GLY A 191 -7.28 -11.35 4.68
C GLY A 191 -8.16 -10.11 4.96
N ALA A 192 -9.46 -10.30 4.87
CA ALA A 192 -10.46 -9.23 5.07
C ALA A 192 -10.41 -8.55 6.46
N GLY A 193 -9.48 -8.96 7.33
CA GLY A 193 -9.48 -8.57 8.73
C GLY A 193 -10.63 -9.26 9.49
N GLY A 194 -10.62 -9.15 10.81
CA GLY A 194 -11.78 -9.52 11.61
C GLY A 194 -12.96 -8.55 11.41
N PRO A 195 -14.12 -8.82 12.00
CA PRO A 195 -15.21 -7.86 12.05
C PRO A 195 -14.71 -6.54 12.65
N ALA A 196 -15.18 -5.42 12.08
CA ALA A 196 -14.81 -4.09 12.56
C ALA A 196 -15.14 -3.94 14.05
N ALA A 197 -14.18 -3.48 14.84
CA ALA A 197 -14.40 -3.19 16.25
C ALA A 197 -15.39 -2.02 16.39
N ASP A 198 -16.05 -1.90 17.53
CA ASP A 198 -17.00 -0.79 17.77
C ASP A 198 -16.33 0.59 17.67
N VAL A 199 -15.04 0.67 18.00
CA VAL A 199 -14.22 1.86 17.78
C VAL A 199 -14.11 2.18 16.29
N ASP A 200 -13.85 1.18 15.45
CA ASP A 200 -13.74 1.37 13.99
C ASP A 200 -15.06 1.86 13.40
N LYS A 201 -16.20 1.33 13.86
CA LYS A 201 -17.52 1.74 13.40
C LYS A 201 -17.81 3.20 13.73
N LYS A 202 -17.50 3.64 14.97
CA LYS A 202 -17.67 5.04 15.37
C LYS A 202 -16.83 6.01 14.54
N VAL A 203 -15.57 5.65 14.28
CA VAL A 203 -14.69 6.44 13.40
C VAL A 203 -15.27 6.48 11.98
N ALA A 204 -15.75 5.34 11.47
CA ALA A 204 -16.34 5.24 10.14
C ALA A 204 -17.60 6.09 9.99
N GLU A 205 -18.50 6.12 10.99
CA GLU A 205 -19.69 6.96 11.01
C GLU A 205 -19.32 8.45 10.87
N LEU A 206 -18.35 8.93 11.66
CA LEU A 206 -17.89 10.32 11.59
C LEU A 206 -17.34 10.70 10.22
N ILE A 207 -16.67 9.76 9.54
CA ILE A 207 -16.08 10.00 8.23
C ILE A 207 -17.15 9.99 7.13
N VAL A 208 -18.06 9.02 7.14
CA VAL A 208 -19.11 8.87 6.10
C VAL A 208 -20.01 10.09 6.05
N ASP A 209 -20.33 10.71 7.19
CA ASP A 209 -21.08 11.97 7.28
C ASP A 209 -20.37 13.15 6.56
N GLN A 210 -19.07 13.04 6.30
CA GLN A 210 -18.30 14.08 5.62
C GLN A 210 -18.15 13.86 4.10
N ILE A 211 -18.64 12.74 3.58
CA ILE A 211 -18.51 12.36 2.16
C ILE A 211 -19.69 12.92 1.37
N PRO A 212 -19.48 13.83 0.42
CA PRO A 212 -20.57 14.29 -0.45
C PRO A 212 -20.84 13.29 -1.59
N ASN A 213 -22.03 13.35 -2.18
CA ASN A 213 -22.31 12.67 -3.43
C ASN A 213 -21.30 13.08 -4.51
N GLY A 214 -20.86 12.15 -5.32
CA GLY A 214 -19.88 12.39 -6.38
C GLY A 214 -18.44 12.50 -5.89
N ALA A 215 -18.15 12.30 -4.61
CA ALA A 215 -16.78 12.27 -4.07
C ALA A 215 -15.93 11.18 -4.73
N CYS A 216 -14.64 11.45 -4.89
CA CYS A 216 -13.67 10.45 -5.31
C CYS A 216 -12.89 9.91 -4.10
N LEU A 217 -12.81 8.60 -3.96
CA LEU A 217 -12.37 7.94 -2.74
C LEU A 217 -11.01 7.28 -2.89
N GLN A 218 -10.18 7.37 -1.82
CA GLN A 218 -9.05 6.52 -1.52
C GLN A 218 -9.25 5.95 -0.12
N LEU A 219 -9.11 4.63 0.01
CA LEU A 219 -9.19 3.90 1.27
C LEU A 219 -7.87 3.17 1.55
N GLY A 220 -7.46 3.15 2.82
CA GLY A 220 -6.40 2.27 3.30
C GLY A 220 -6.90 0.83 3.53
N ILE A 221 -6.14 0.07 4.31
CA ILE A 221 -6.45 -1.32 4.70
C ILE A 221 -6.75 -1.43 6.19
N GLY A 222 -7.51 -2.45 6.58
CA GLY A 222 -7.79 -2.78 7.97
C GLY A 222 -9.26 -2.65 8.37
N GLY A 223 -9.54 -2.81 9.65
CA GLY A 223 -10.91 -2.84 10.19
C GLY A 223 -11.69 -1.55 9.93
N MET A 224 -11.06 -0.39 10.15
CA MET A 224 -11.72 0.90 9.98
C MET A 224 -12.06 1.22 8.51
N PRO A 225 -11.15 1.09 7.51
CA PRO A 225 -11.52 1.24 6.11
C PRO A 225 -12.62 0.26 5.65
N ASN A 226 -12.63 -0.96 6.16
CA ASN A 226 -13.72 -1.92 5.89
C ASN A 226 -15.05 -1.43 6.48
N ALA A 227 -15.04 -0.88 7.70
CA ALA A 227 -16.24 -0.29 8.30
C ALA A 227 -16.76 0.89 7.47
N VAL A 228 -15.88 1.78 7.02
CA VAL A 228 -16.24 2.88 6.11
C VAL A 228 -16.89 2.34 4.84
N GLY A 229 -16.27 1.32 4.21
CA GLY A 229 -16.81 0.69 3.01
C GLY A 229 -18.21 0.10 3.19
N SER A 230 -18.44 -0.59 4.30
CA SER A 230 -19.76 -1.16 4.64
C SER A 230 -20.81 -0.08 4.84
N LEU A 231 -20.50 0.98 5.59
CA LEU A 231 -21.41 2.10 5.82
C LEU A 231 -21.74 2.86 4.52
N ILE A 232 -20.76 3.08 3.65
CA ILE A 232 -20.98 3.68 2.33
C ILE A 232 -21.93 2.81 1.49
N ALA A 233 -21.72 1.50 1.48
CA ALA A 233 -22.56 0.57 0.71
C ALA A 233 -24.03 0.60 1.18
N GLU A 234 -24.29 0.81 2.47
CA GLU A 234 -25.62 0.92 3.08
C GLU A 234 -26.22 2.33 3.03
N SER A 235 -25.41 3.37 2.76
CA SER A 235 -25.83 4.78 2.78
C SER A 235 -26.62 5.20 1.54
N ASP A 236 -27.15 6.44 1.56
CA ASP A 236 -27.78 7.09 0.39
C ASP A 236 -26.77 7.77 -0.56
N LEU A 237 -25.47 7.60 -0.32
CA LEU A 237 -24.41 8.14 -1.17
C LEU A 237 -24.51 7.57 -2.59
N LYS A 238 -24.18 8.40 -3.57
CA LYS A 238 -24.26 8.04 -4.99
C LYS A 238 -23.22 8.79 -5.84
N ASP A 239 -23.02 8.28 -7.04
CA ASP A 239 -22.11 8.83 -8.06
C ASP A 239 -20.65 8.92 -7.58
N LEU A 240 -20.25 8.07 -6.66
CA LEU A 240 -18.88 8.05 -6.13
C LEU A 240 -17.89 7.64 -7.24
N GLY A 241 -16.67 8.10 -7.11
CA GLY A 241 -15.51 7.70 -7.91
C GLY A 241 -14.48 6.97 -7.05
N VAL A 242 -13.58 6.24 -7.70
CA VAL A 242 -12.40 5.63 -7.07
C VAL A 242 -11.15 6.09 -7.79
N HIS A 243 -10.18 6.54 -7.01
CA HIS A 243 -8.81 6.79 -7.44
C HIS A 243 -7.93 6.54 -6.23
N THR A 244 -7.29 5.38 -6.19
CA THR A 244 -6.66 4.85 -4.98
C THR A 244 -5.29 4.24 -5.28
N GLU A 245 -4.42 4.21 -4.29
CA GLU A 245 -3.19 3.44 -4.36
C GLU A 245 -3.51 1.95 -4.42
N MET A 246 -4.21 1.48 -3.40
CA MET A 246 -4.55 0.08 -3.24
C MET A 246 -6.05 -0.12 -3.44
N TYR A 247 -6.42 -1.07 -4.31
CA TYR A 247 -7.80 -1.54 -4.44
C TYR A 247 -8.05 -2.64 -3.41
N VAL A 248 -9.15 -2.53 -2.66
CA VAL A 248 -9.50 -3.41 -1.54
C VAL A 248 -10.93 -3.91 -1.64
N ASP A 249 -11.27 -4.99 -0.90
CA ASP A 249 -12.62 -5.59 -0.92
C ASP A 249 -13.75 -4.60 -0.65
N ALA A 250 -13.52 -3.58 0.17
CA ALA A 250 -14.49 -2.53 0.48
C ALA A 250 -15.01 -1.83 -0.80
N PHE A 251 -14.15 -1.57 -1.79
CA PHE A 251 -14.60 -0.98 -3.05
C PHE A 251 -15.49 -1.92 -3.86
N VAL A 252 -15.26 -3.23 -3.79
CA VAL A 252 -16.15 -4.23 -4.43
C VAL A 252 -17.55 -4.17 -3.83
N ASP A 253 -17.66 -4.03 -2.52
CA ASP A 253 -18.96 -3.93 -1.84
C ASP A 253 -19.69 -2.64 -2.19
N ILE A 254 -18.99 -1.51 -2.18
CA ILE A 254 -19.53 -0.20 -2.58
C ILE A 254 -19.98 -0.23 -4.07
N ALA A 255 -19.19 -0.84 -4.95
CA ALA A 255 -19.51 -0.96 -6.37
C ALA A 255 -20.74 -1.85 -6.61
N LYS A 256 -20.80 -3.03 -5.95
CA LYS A 256 -21.95 -3.94 -6.03
C LYS A 256 -23.23 -3.35 -5.45
N ALA A 257 -23.13 -2.43 -4.49
CA ALA A 257 -24.24 -1.64 -3.99
C ALA A 257 -24.69 -0.52 -4.96
N GLY A 258 -24.03 -0.37 -6.12
CA GLY A 258 -24.38 0.62 -7.15
C GLY A 258 -24.00 2.07 -6.78
N LYS A 259 -23.10 2.26 -5.82
CA LYS A 259 -22.70 3.60 -5.34
C LYS A 259 -21.58 4.23 -6.18
N ILE A 260 -20.79 3.42 -6.89
CA ILE A 260 -19.68 3.88 -7.71
C ILE A 260 -20.11 3.94 -9.17
N THR A 261 -20.13 5.13 -9.73
CA THR A 261 -20.37 5.36 -11.18
C THR A 261 -19.14 5.99 -11.86
N GLY A 262 -18.32 6.70 -11.11
CA GLY A 262 -17.22 7.50 -11.66
C GLY A 262 -17.67 8.65 -12.54
N ALA A 263 -18.97 8.93 -12.64
CA ALA A 263 -19.54 9.92 -13.55
C ALA A 263 -19.12 11.37 -13.21
N LYS A 264 -18.79 11.63 -11.95
CA LYS A 264 -18.39 12.95 -11.45
C LYS A 264 -16.88 13.17 -11.41
N LYS A 265 -16.08 12.15 -11.72
CA LYS A 265 -14.61 12.31 -11.79
C LYS A 265 -14.24 13.32 -12.89
N ASN A 266 -13.25 14.17 -12.60
CA ASN A 266 -12.73 15.16 -13.54
C ASN A 266 -11.79 14.53 -14.57
N ILE A 267 -11.05 13.47 -14.14
CA ILE A 267 -10.19 12.61 -14.99
C ILE A 267 -10.63 11.16 -14.84
N ASP A 268 -10.32 10.31 -15.78
CA ASP A 268 -10.68 8.87 -15.80
C ASP A 268 -12.17 8.62 -15.50
N ARG A 269 -13.05 9.38 -16.12
CA ARG A 269 -14.50 9.24 -15.91
C ARG A 269 -14.95 7.83 -16.22
N TYR A 270 -15.83 7.32 -15.36
CA TYR A 270 -16.37 5.96 -15.43
C TYR A 270 -15.32 4.85 -15.23
N ARG A 271 -14.14 5.18 -14.69
CA ARG A 271 -13.09 4.23 -14.35
C ARG A 271 -12.74 4.34 -12.87
N GLN A 272 -12.50 3.19 -12.26
CA GLN A 272 -11.94 3.05 -10.91
C GLN A 272 -10.42 2.86 -11.06
N ALA A 273 -9.64 3.92 -10.87
CA ALA A 273 -8.20 3.91 -11.04
C ALA A 273 -7.50 3.41 -9.76
N TYR A 274 -6.51 2.51 -9.90
CA TYR A 274 -5.74 1.99 -8.78
C TYR A 274 -4.32 1.60 -9.19
N GLY A 275 -3.37 1.69 -8.24
CA GLY A 275 -1.97 1.34 -8.45
C GLY A 275 -1.71 -0.16 -8.32
N PHE A 276 -2.29 -0.78 -7.31
CA PHE A 276 -2.28 -2.24 -7.13
C PHE A 276 -3.51 -2.70 -6.33
N GLY A 277 -3.78 -3.99 -6.34
CA GLY A 277 -4.87 -4.59 -5.58
C GLY A 277 -4.39 -5.74 -4.70
N ALA A 278 -4.85 -5.78 -3.46
CA ALA A 278 -4.70 -6.93 -2.58
C ALA A 278 -5.93 -7.06 -1.67
N GLY A 279 -6.52 -8.22 -1.65
CA GLY A 279 -7.75 -8.50 -0.93
C GLY A 279 -8.04 -10.00 -0.90
N THR A 280 -9.30 -10.35 -0.93
CA THR A 280 -9.75 -11.75 -1.00
C THR A 280 -10.00 -12.19 -2.45
N LYS A 281 -10.22 -13.49 -2.64
CA LYS A 281 -10.62 -14.03 -3.95
C LYS A 281 -11.81 -13.29 -4.57
N LYS A 282 -12.78 -12.85 -3.76
CA LYS A 282 -13.93 -12.06 -4.21
C LYS A 282 -13.49 -10.79 -4.96
N MET A 283 -12.45 -10.12 -4.47
CA MET A 283 -11.90 -8.94 -5.13
C MET A 283 -11.18 -9.32 -6.43
N TYR A 284 -10.34 -10.36 -6.41
CA TYR A 284 -9.64 -10.80 -7.62
C TYR A 284 -10.59 -11.20 -8.73
N ASP A 285 -11.68 -11.92 -8.41
CA ASP A 285 -12.74 -12.25 -9.37
C ASP A 285 -13.47 -11.00 -9.91
N TYR A 286 -13.56 -9.93 -9.12
CA TYR A 286 -14.14 -8.65 -9.56
C TYR A 286 -13.19 -7.85 -10.45
N LEU A 287 -11.88 -7.98 -10.23
CA LEU A 287 -10.86 -7.29 -11.04
C LEU A 287 -10.70 -7.92 -12.43
N ASP A 288 -10.96 -9.25 -12.56
CA ASP A 288 -10.69 -10.01 -13.77
C ASP A 288 -11.56 -9.53 -14.94
N GLU A 289 -10.90 -9.15 -16.04
CA GLU A 289 -11.52 -8.69 -17.29
C GLU A 289 -12.59 -7.57 -17.09
N ASN A 290 -12.53 -6.81 -16.01
CA ASN A 290 -13.51 -5.78 -15.70
C ASN A 290 -13.12 -4.42 -16.29
N PRO A 291 -13.83 -3.92 -17.33
CA PRO A 291 -13.49 -2.67 -18.00
C PRO A 291 -13.81 -1.39 -17.19
N GLU A 292 -14.52 -1.50 -16.07
CA GLU A 292 -14.73 -0.35 -15.16
C GLU A 292 -13.46 0.00 -14.38
N LEU A 293 -12.50 -0.91 -14.34
CA LEU A 293 -11.27 -0.78 -13.57
C LEU A 293 -10.11 -0.33 -14.46
N MET A 294 -9.19 0.42 -13.87
CA MET A 294 -8.00 0.91 -14.54
C MET A 294 -6.79 0.71 -13.63
N SER A 295 -6.06 -0.37 -13.86
CA SER A 295 -4.75 -0.59 -13.25
C SER A 295 -3.74 0.38 -13.88
N ALA A 296 -3.05 1.18 -13.07
CA ALA A 296 -2.17 2.24 -13.53
C ALA A 296 -0.89 2.30 -12.69
N PRO A 297 0.23 2.83 -13.22
CA PRO A 297 1.45 2.97 -12.43
C PRO A 297 1.23 3.94 -11.25
N VAL A 298 1.94 3.69 -10.14
CA VAL A 298 1.81 4.53 -8.94
C VAL A 298 2.29 5.96 -9.15
N SER A 299 3.15 6.21 -10.13
CA SER A 299 3.47 7.56 -10.58
C SER A 299 2.29 8.32 -11.20
N TYR A 300 1.19 7.62 -11.51
CA TYR A 300 -0.07 8.20 -11.96
C TYR A 300 -1.11 8.27 -10.85
N THR A 301 -1.37 7.15 -10.16
CA THR A 301 -2.41 7.10 -9.12
C THR A 301 -2.05 7.94 -7.90
N ASN A 302 -0.77 7.99 -7.55
CA ASN A 302 -0.26 8.73 -6.40
C ASN A 302 0.29 10.12 -6.80
N ASP A 303 0.17 10.53 -8.05
CA ASP A 303 0.57 11.89 -8.45
C ASP A 303 -0.34 12.91 -7.76
N ILE A 304 0.26 13.79 -6.97
CA ILE A 304 -0.44 14.84 -6.23
C ILE A 304 -1.28 15.72 -7.17
N LYS A 305 -0.83 15.96 -8.40
CA LYS A 305 -1.57 16.76 -9.39
C LYS A 305 -2.82 16.04 -9.88
N ASN A 306 -2.74 14.72 -10.12
CA ASN A 306 -3.87 13.91 -10.55
C ASN A 306 -4.90 13.79 -9.44
N ILE A 307 -4.46 13.57 -8.20
CA ILE A 307 -5.33 13.54 -7.02
C ILE A 307 -6.02 14.89 -6.84
N ALA A 308 -5.26 16.00 -6.90
CA ALA A 308 -5.78 17.36 -6.75
C ALA A 308 -6.75 17.77 -7.87
N ALA A 309 -6.65 17.16 -9.07
CA ALA A 309 -7.55 17.41 -10.18
C ALA A 309 -8.95 16.81 -10.00
N LEU A 310 -9.13 15.91 -9.03
CA LEU A 310 -10.39 15.25 -8.72
C LEU A 310 -11.13 16.04 -7.63
N ASP A 311 -12.23 16.68 -7.94
CA ASP A 311 -13.05 17.43 -6.98
C ASP A 311 -13.61 16.51 -5.89
N ASN A 312 -13.74 17.05 -4.67
CA ASN A 312 -14.22 16.33 -3.47
C ASN A 312 -13.43 15.04 -3.22
N PHE A 313 -12.12 15.07 -3.35
CA PHE A 313 -11.29 13.92 -3.09
C PHE A 313 -11.23 13.61 -1.59
N ILE A 314 -11.60 12.39 -1.22
CA ILE A 314 -11.63 11.91 0.16
C ILE A 314 -10.54 10.85 0.34
N SER A 315 -9.51 11.20 1.10
CA SER A 315 -8.42 10.30 1.46
C SER A 315 -8.58 9.84 2.91
N ILE A 316 -8.55 8.52 3.14
CA ILE A 316 -8.76 7.91 4.47
C ILE A 316 -7.61 6.96 4.76
N ASN A 317 -6.79 7.30 5.74
CA ASN A 317 -5.61 6.54 6.12
C ASN A 317 -5.52 6.37 7.64
N ASN A 318 -4.90 5.27 8.07
CA ASN A 318 -4.64 5.00 9.48
C ASN A 318 -3.24 5.47 9.89
N CYS A 319 -3.08 5.79 11.18
CA CYS A 319 -1.76 5.99 11.77
C CYS A 319 -1.51 5.04 12.95
N VAL A 320 -0.25 4.93 13.33
CA VAL A 320 0.19 4.18 14.52
C VAL A 320 0.07 5.06 15.76
N ASP A 321 0.70 6.22 15.74
CA ASP A 321 0.70 7.22 16.81
C ASP A 321 0.66 8.63 16.20
N LEU A 322 0.23 9.62 16.99
CA LEU A 322 0.31 11.04 16.67
C LEU A 322 0.63 11.86 17.92
N ASP A 323 1.14 13.07 17.74
CA ASP A 323 1.49 13.94 18.85
C ASP A 323 0.69 15.26 18.90
N LEU A 324 0.85 16.01 20.00
CA LEU A 324 0.16 17.28 20.23
C LEU A 324 0.57 18.40 19.26
N PHE A 325 1.65 18.22 18.52
CA PHE A 325 2.05 19.13 17.44
C PHE A 325 1.36 18.80 16.12
N GLY A 326 0.68 17.63 16.03
CA GLY A 326 0.01 17.14 14.82
C GLY A 326 0.94 16.41 13.86
N GLN A 327 2.08 15.90 14.35
CA GLN A 327 2.93 14.98 13.61
C GLN A 327 2.33 13.58 13.65
N ILE A 328 2.36 12.90 12.52
CA ILE A 328 1.79 11.56 12.33
C ILE A 328 2.90 10.55 12.10
N SER A 329 2.89 9.45 12.85
CA SER A 329 3.69 8.27 12.57
C SER A 329 2.79 7.12 12.12
N SER A 330 3.00 6.65 10.89
CA SER A 330 2.31 5.48 10.33
C SER A 330 3.27 4.32 10.06
N GLU A 331 4.57 4.55 10.14
CA GLU A 331 5.63 3.63 9.75
C GLU A 331 6.26 2.90 10.93
N SER A 332 6.33 3.53 12.10
CA SER A 332 7.05 3.00 13.25
C SER A 332 6.44 3.42 14.59
N SER A 333 6.88 2.76 15.66
CA SER A 333 6.71 3.23 17.03
C SER A 333 8.08 3.12 17.72
N GLY A 334 8.70 4.26 17.99
CA GLY A 334 10.13 4.30 18.28
C GLY A 334 10.94 3.74 17.11
N THR A 335 12.00 3.01 17.40
CA THR A 335 12.84 2.33 16.41
C THR A 335 12.22 1.04 15.86
N LYS A 336 11.05 0.62 16.36
CA LYS A 336 10.36 -0.57 15.88
C LYS A 336 9.62 -0.26 14.59
N HIS A 337 10.13 -0.78 13.49
CA HIS A 337 9.49 -0.64 12.19
C HIS A 337 8.19 -1.46 12.08
N ILE A 338 7.14 -0.89 11.48
CA ILE A 338 5.80 -1.48 11.40
C ILE A 338 5.35 -1.67 9.95
N SER A 339 5.47 -0.64 9.11
CA SER A 339 4.97 -0.67 7.73
C SER A 339 5.93 0.02 6.75
N GLY A 340 5.54 1.08 6.11
CA GLY A 340 6.32 1.90 5.20
C GLY A 340 5.59 3.19 4.90
N ALA A 341 6.25 4.13 4.25
CA ALA A 341 5.67 5.41 3.86
C ALA A 341 4.46 5.21 2.93
N GLY A 342 4.56 4.27 1.98
CA GLY A 342 3.53 4.10 0.97
C GLY A 342 3.23 5.42 0.27
N GLY A 343 1.99 5.61 -0.12
CA GLY A 343 1.49 6.87 -0.69
C GLY A 343 0.70 7.75 0.27
N GLN A 344 0.74 7.49 1.59
CA GLN A 344 -0.08 8.26 2.54
C GLN A 344 0.13 9.77 2.37
N LEU A 345 1.37 10.24 2.34
CA LEU A 345 1.69 11.66 2.16
C LEU A 345 1.22 12.19 0.79
N ASP A 346 1.30 11.40 -0.28
CA ASP A 346 0.82 11.78 -1.61
C ASP A 346 -0.68 12.10 -1.57
N PHE A 347 -1.47 11.22 -0.95
CA PHE A 347 -2.92 11.38 -0.83
C PHE A 347 -3.32 12.47 0.17
N VAL A 348 -2.58 12.64 1.27
CA VAL A 348 -2.79 13.76 2.22
C VAL A 348 -2.63 15.10 1.51
N LEU A 349 -1.56 15.26 0.74
CA LEU A 349 -1.29 16.49 -0.02
C LEU A 349 -2.31 16.70 -1.13
N GLY A 350 -2.53 15.68 -1.96
CA GLY A 350 -3.43 15.75 -3.11
C GLY A 350 -4.88 16.02 -2.69
N ALA A 351 -5.38 15.35 -1.65
CA ALA A 351 -6.72 15.57 -1.13
C ALA A 351 -6.90 16.99 -0.56
N TYR A 352 -5.89 17.54 0.13
CA TYR A 352 -5.98 18.93 0.59
C TYR A 352 -5.98 19.95 -0.55
N MET A 353 -5.28 19.67 -1.65
CA MET A 353 -5.24 20.53 -2.83
C MET A 353 -6.48 20.36 -3.74
N SER A 354 -7.21 19.28 -3.59
CA SER A 354 -8.47 19.04 -4.32
C SER A 354 -9.54 20.04 -3.90
N ASN A 355 -10.31 20.55 -4.85
CA ASN A 355 -11.45 21.44 -4.58
C ASN A 355 -12.52 20.67 -3.78
N GLY A 356 -12.80 21.10 -2.53
CA GLY A 356 -13.69 20.41 -1.60
C GLY A 356 -13.11 19.12 -0.99
N GLY A 357 -11.85 18.80 -1.29
CA GLY A 357 -11.21 17.57 -0.81
C GLY A 357 -10.85 17.59 0.66
N LYS A 358 -10.77 16.40 1.26
CA LYS A 358 -10.44 16.19 2.67
C LYS A 358 -9.54 14.98 2.84
N SER A 359 -8.54 15.11 3.71
CA SER A 359 -7.70 14.00 4.15
C SER A 359 -7.96 13.69 5.62
N PHE A 360 -8.33 12.45 5.92
CA PHE A 360 -8.58 11.95 7.25
C PHE A 360 -7.47 10.99 7.68
N ILE A 361 -6.81 11.33 8.80
CA ILE A 361 -5.88 10.43 9.49
C ILE A 361 -6.62 9.88 10.71
N CYS A 362 -6.75 8.57 10.75
CA CYS A 362 -7.60 7.87 11.68
C CYS A 362 -6.81 6.96 12.61
N CYS A 363 -7.23 6.86 13.85
CA CYS A 363 -6.77 5.81 14.76
C CYS A 363 -7.80 5.58 15.87
N SER A 364 -7.78 4.40 16.49
CA SER A 364 -8.35 4.27 17.83
C SER A 364 -7.54 5.14 18.78
N SER A 365 -8.18 5.85 19.70
CA SER A 365 -7.47 6.74 20.64
C SER A 365 -6.48 6.02 21.54
N THR A 366 -6.69 4.70 21.75
CA THR A 366 -5.87 3.84 22.61
C THR A 366 -5.55 2.50 21.95
N PHE A 367 -4.58 1.78 22.52
CA PHE A 367 -4.33 0.38 22.27
C PHE A 367 -3.97 -0.33 23.58
N THR A 368 -4.22 -1.64 23.64
CA THR A 368 -3.83 -2.47 24.78
C THR A 368 -2.60 -3.29 24.38
N ASP A 369 -1.55 -3.26 25.21
CA ASP A 369 -0.36 -4.04 25.00
C ASP A 369 -0.54 -5.52 25.41
N LYS A 370 0.50 -6.33 25.25
CA LYS A 370 0.47 -7.77 25.60
C LYS A 370 0.34 -8.04 27.09
N GLN A 371 0.64 -7.06 27.92
CA GLN A 371 0.52 -7.11 29.38
C GLN A 371 -0.86 -6.68 29.87
N GLY A 372 -1.74 -6.24 28.95
CA GLY A 372 -3.09 -5.75 29.26
C GLY A 372 -3.11 -4.27 29.66
N VAL A 373 -1.99 -3.54 29.51
CA VAL A 373 -1.94 -2.10 29.81
C VAL A 373 -2.49 -1.29 28.64
N VAL A 374 -3.38 -0.35 28.96
CA VAL A 374 -3.96 0.59 27.97
C VAL A 374 -3.03 1.78 27.81
N HIS A 375 -2.69 2.10 26.57
CA HIS A 375 -1.85 3.22 26.18
C HIS A 375 -2.57 4.16 25.24
N SER A 376 -2.34 5.47 25.35
CA SER A 376 -2.82 6.45 24.40
C SER A 376 -1.99 6.38 23.10
N ARG A 377 -2.67 6.51 21.94
CA ARG A 377 -2.02 6.74 20.64
C ARG A 377 -1.77 8.23 20.38
N ILE A 378 -2.48 9.09 21.10
CA ILE A 378 -2.21 10.52 21.13
C ILE A 378 -1.18 10.77 22.24
N ARG A 379 -0.01 11.27 21.85
CA ARG A 379 1.15 11.43 22.73
C ARG A 379 1.53 12.89 22.88
N PRO A 380 2.18 13.29 23.98
CA PRO A 380 2.75 14.62 24.08
C PRO A 380 3.72 14.94 22.93
N THR A 381 4.65 14.03 22.67
CA THR A 381 5.56 13.95 21.53
C THR A 381 5.59 12.51 21.03
N LEU A 382 5.91 12.30 19.76
CA LEU A 382 6.12 10.94 19.24
C LEU A 382 7.18 10.22 20.10
N VAL A 383 7.09 8.88 20.19
CA VAL A 383 8.10 8.07 20.86
C VAL A 383 9.46 8.33 20.23
N GLU A 384 10.50 8.46 21.05
CA GLU A 384 11.88 8.68 20.58
C GLU A 384 12.26 7.64 19.52
N GLY A 385 12.77 8.11 18.38
CA GLY A 385 13.12 7.28 17.21
C GLY A 385 11.97 6.96 16.26
N SER A 386 10.75 7.42 16.55
CA SER A 386 9.63 7.28 15.58
C SER A 386 9.84 8.13 14.34
N VAL A 387 9.46 7.58 13.20
CA VAL A 387 9.48 8.29 11.92
C VAL A 387 8.23 9.15 11.78
N VAL A 388 8.38 10.37 11.29
CA VAL A 388 7.27 11.25 10.93
C VAL A 388 6.87 10.95 9.49
N THR A 389 5.72 10.30 9.31
CA THR A 389 5.16 10.00 7.98
C THR A 389 4.51 11.25 7.38
N ASP A 390 3.63 11.92 8.13
CA ASP A 390 3.05 13.20 7.73
C ASP A 390 3.49 14.30 8.70
N THR A 391 4.06 15.36 8.15
CA THR A 391 4.47 16.48 8.96
C THR A 391 3.27 17.27 9.47
N ARG A 392 3.43 17.94 10.61
CA ARG A 392 2.39 18.79 11.22
C ARG A 392 1.86 19.90 10.32
N ALA A 393 2.57 20.24 9.26
CA ALA A 393 2.13 21.24 8.28
C ALA A 393 1.15 20.64 7.26
N ASN A 394 1.19 19.31 7.04
CA ASN A 394 0.40 18.59 6.04
C ASN A 394 -0.88 17.98 6.60
N THR A 395 -0.88 17.56 7.87
CA THR A 395 -2.04 16.94 8.52
C THR A 395 -3.27 17.84 8.42
N HIS A 396 -4.39 17.27 7.95
CA HIS A 396 -5.66 17.99 7.74
C HIS A 396 -6.68 17.65 8.82
N TYR A 397 -7.31 16.47 8.76
CA TYR A 397 -8.24 15.99 9.79
C TYR A 397 -7.64 14.84 10.58
N ILE A 398 -7.86 14.86 11.89
CA ILE A 398 -7.57 13.76 12.80
C ILE A 398 -8.90 13.23 13.33
N VAL A 399 -9.08 11.90 13.28
CA VAL A 399 -10.34 11.25 13.66
C VAL A 399 -10.04 10.10 14.63
N THR A 400 -10.75 10.12 15.76
CA THR A 400 -10.81 9.00 16.72
C THR A 400 -12.27 8.69 17.03
N GLU A 401 -12.55 7.68 17.82
CA GLU A 401 -13.89 7.36 18.30
C GLU A 401 -14.51 8.45 19.20
N TYR A 402 -13.72 9.44 19.60
CA TYR A 402 -14.19 10.58 20.42
C TYR A 402 -14.49 11.84 19.61
N GLY A 403 -14.26 11.81 18.31
CA GLY A 403 -14.57 12.91 17.41
C GLY A 403 -13.59 13.14 16.29
N MET A 404 -13.81 14.23 15.59
CA MET A 404 -13.02 14.67 14.43
C MET A 404 -12.62 16.12 14.63
N VAL A 405 -11.36 16.46 14.32
CA VAL A 405 -10.83 17.82 14.36
C VAL A 405 -10.05 18.17 13.10
N ASN A 406 -10.28 19.38 12.59
CA ASN A 406 -9.46 19.94 11.52
C ASN A 406 -8.29 20.69 12.18
N VAL A 407 -7.07 20.23 11.93
CA VAL A 407 -5.86 20.80 12.53
C VAL A 407 -5.03 21.64 11.55
N LYS A 408 -5.51 21.80 10.32
CA LYS A 408 -4.81 22.57 9.28
C LYS A 408 -4.78 24.06 9.59
N GLY A 409 -3.59 24.65 9.59
CA GLY A 409 -3.42 26.07 9.83
C GLY A 409 -3.60 26.54 11.28
N LEU A 410 -3.89 25.64 12.22
CA LEU A 410 -3.97 25.98 13.64
C LEU A 410 -2.59 26.29 14.21
N SER A 411 -2.54 27.25 15.16
CA SER A 411 -1.36 27.49 15.99
C SER A 411 -1.08 26.30 16.92
N THR A 412 0.10 26.22 17.52
CA THR A 412 0.49 25.08 18.38
C THR A 412 -0.47 24.85 19.54
N TRP A 413 -0.96 25.92 20.21
CA TRP A 413 -1.90 25.78 21.31
C TRP A 413 -3.29 25.33 20.82
N GLN A 414 -3.74 25.81 19.66
CA GLN A 414 -5.01 25.39 19.06
C GLN A 414 -4.97 23.92 18.63
N LYS A 415 -3.83 23.48 18.07
CA LYS A 415 -3.62 22.06 17.73
C LYS A 415 -3.67 21.18 18.96
N ALA A 416 -2.92 21.55 20.02
CA ALA A 416 -2.91 20.80 21.26
C ALA A 416 -4.33 20.66 21.85
N GLU A 417 -5.09 21.77 21.94
CA GLU A 417 -6.48 21.79 22.42
C GLU A 417 -7.39 20.88 21.56
N ALA A 418 -7.32 21.03 20.22
CA ALA A 418 -8.12 20.22 19.29
C ALA A 418 -7.79 18.73 19.38
N ILE A 419 -6.50 18.37 19.40
CA ILE A 419 -6.06 16.97 19.46
C ILE A 419 -6.42 16.34 20.81
N ILE A 420 -6.26 17.08 21.92
CA ILE A 420 -6.64 16.58 23.25
C ILE A 420 -8.16 16.35 23.33
N SER A 421 -8.97 17.18 22.66
CA SER A 421 -10.44 17.00 22.68
C SER A 421 -10.89 15.64 22.09
N VAL A 422 -10.13 15.06 21.18
CA VAL A 422 -10.42 13.75 20.58
C VAL A 422 -9.58 12.60 21.17
N ALA A 423 -8.80 12.86 22.23
CA ALA A 423 -8.11 11.84 23.00
C ALA A 423 -9.07 11.08 23.90
N HIS A 424 -8.70 9.86 24.32
CA HIS A 424 -9.43 9.12 25.32
C HIS A 424 -9.52 9.94 26.64
N PRO A 425 -10.70 10.06 27.27
CA PRO A 425 -10.88 10.91 28.45
C PRO A 425 -9.86 10.71 29.57
N ASP A 426 -9.50 9.46 29.86
CA ASP A 426 -8.56 9.12 30.94
C ASP A 426 -7.14 9.66 30.73
N PHE A 427 -6.77 10.05 29.53
CA PHE A 427 -5.44 10.57 29.19
C PHE A 427 -5.41 12.09 29.03
N ARG A 428 -6.55 12.77 28.98
CA ARG A 428 -6.63 14.21 28.66
C ARG A 428 -5.90 15.07 29.68
N ASP A 429 -6.07 14.80 30.97
CA ASP A 429 -5.43 15.58 32.04
C ASP A 429 -3.89 15.46 32.01
N GLU A 430 -3.38 14.27 31.68
CA GLU A 430 -1.95 14.07 31.51
C GLU A 430 -1.44 14.82 30.28
N LEU A 431 -2.15 14.74 29.16
CA LEU A 431 -1.80 15.45 27.93
C LEU A 431 -1.80 16.98 28.13
N ILE A 432 -2.75 17.52 28.90
CA ILE A 432 -2.78 18.96 29.23
C ILE A 432 -1.55 19.34 30.05
N LYS A 433 -1.19 18.56 31.08
CA LYS A 433 0.02 18.83 31.89
C LYS A 433 1.29 18.82 31.05
N GLU A 434 1.41 17.89 30.12
CA GLU A 434 2.56 17.84 29.21
C GLU A 434 2.55 19.03 28.23
N ALA A 435 1.38 19.41 27.69
CA ALA A 435 1.22 20.59 26.85
C ALA A 435 1.59 21.88 27.58
N GLU A 436 1.27 22.02 28.89
CA GLU A 436 1.71 23.14 29.74
C GLU A 436 3.23 23.18 29.88
N LYS A 437 3.90 22.04 30.14
CA LYS A 437 5.36 21.94 30.23
C LYS A 437 6.06 22.32 28.92
N MET A 438 5.46 21.95 27.80
CA MET A 438 5.97 22.27 26.46
C MET A 438 5.63 23.69 25.99
N HIS A 439 4.93 24.49 26.79
CA HIS A 439 4.47 25.85 26.48
C HIS A 439 3.57 25.94 25.23
N ILE A 440 2.80 24.85 24.95
CA ILE A 440 1.80 24.79 23.89
C ILE A 440 0.36 24.71 24.43
N TRP A 441 0.15 24.95 25.71
CA TRP A 441 -1.17 25.11 26.34
C TRP A 441 -1.35 26.56 26.78
N ARG A 442 -2.44 27.18 26.32
CA ARG A 442 -2.70 28.60 26.62
C ARG A 442 -3.26 28.75 28.04
N ARG A 443 -2.79 29.74 28.80
CA ARG A 443 -3.21 29.99 30.20
C ARG A 443 -4.72 30.21 30.36
N SER A 444 -5.38 30.73 29.31
CA SER A 444 -6.83 30.96 29.29
C SER A 444 -7.67 29.73 28.92
N ASN A 445 -7.06 28.57 28.63
CA ASN A 445 -7.74 27.31 28.35
C ASN A 445 -8.07 26.51 29.63
N LYS A 446 -8.01 27.16 30.82
CA LYS A 446 -8.32 26.54 32.12
C LYS A 446 -9.80 26.51 32.37
#